data_9d965c95c4894d6d569f1a1d9afb0a30
#
_entry.id   9d965c95c4894d6d569f1a1d9afb0a30
#
_cell.length_a   1.000
_cell.length_b   1.000
_cell.length_c   1.000
_cell.angle_alpha   90.00
_cell.angle_beta   90.00
_cell.angle_gamma   90.00
#
_symmetry.space_group_name_H-M   'P 1'
#
loop_
_entity.id
_entity.type
_entity.pdbx_description
1 polymer ?
#
loop_
_entity_poly.entity_id
_entity_poly.type
_entity_poly.pdbx_seq_one_letter_code
_entity_poly.pdbx_strand_id
1 'polypeptide(L)'
;MLADSLKVLLATSYVFSIKAQNFHWNVEGQNFPQYHDFFGELYSEVYDNTIDRCAEFIRALDSYTPGSMARFAELSVIEEQTKIPRAELMVAELFENNTKMIELLNEIFPIANEQNQGIANFIAERIDAHGKHGWMLRSILKKNRE
;
A
#
# COMPACT_ATOMS: atom_id res chain seq x y z
N MET A 1 19.58 9.29 -0.68
CA MET A 1 19.14 8.11 0.07
C MET A 1 17.67 8.18 0.49
N LEU A 2 17.23 9.21 1.18
CA LEU A 2 15.81 9.35 1.55
C LEU A 2 14.92 9.44 0.31
N ALA A 3 15.28 10.26 -0.66
CA ALA A 3 14.52 10.39 -1.90
C ALA A 3 14.37 9.04 -2.61
N ASP A 4 15.42 8.24 -2.68
CA ASP A 4 15.36 6.92 -3.34
C ASP A 4 14.43 5.96 -2.58
N SER A 5 14.47 6.00 -1.25
CA SER A 5 13.55 5.19 -0.43
C SER A 5 12.09 5.60 -0.65
N LEU A 6 11.83 6.90 -0.78
CA LEU A 6 10.48 7.40 -1.06
C LEU A 6 9.99 7.01 -2.46
N LYS A 7 10.89 6.90 -3.43
CA LYS A 7 10.52 6.42 -4.77
C LYS A 7 10.03 4.97 -4.72
N VAL A 8 10.67 4.15 -3.91
CA VAL A 8 10.24 2.75 -3.69
C VAL A 8 8.88 2.72 -2.98
N LEU A 9 8.68 3.58 -1.97
CA LEU A 9 7.41 3.68 -1.27
C LEU A 9 6.28 4.13 -2.20
N LEU A 10 6.52 5.13 -3.03
CA LEU A 10 5.54 5.61 -4.01
C LEU A 10 5.15 4.48 -4.96
N ALA A 11 6.13 3.82 -5.54
CA ALA A 11 5.90 2.73 -6.49
C ALA A 11 5.12 1.58 -5.84
N THR A 12 5.52 1.17 -4.63
CA THR A 12 4.87 0.09 -3.90
C THR A 12 3.43 0.45 -3.55
N SER A 13 3.20 1.69 -3.11
CA SER A 13 1.85 2.18 -2.78
C SER A 13 0.97 2.22 -4.04
N TYR A 14 1.54 2.58 -5.18
CA TYR A 14 0.81 2.60 -6.44
C TYR A 14 0.40 1.20 -6.86
N VAL A 15 1.33 0.24 -6.83
CA VAL A 15 1.05 -1.16 -7.17
C VAL A 15 0.01 -1.75 -6.19
N PHE A 16 0.13 -1.45 -4.91
CA PHE A 16 -0.85 -1.90 -3.91
C PHE A 16 -2.24 -1.35 -4.21
N SER A 17 -2.33 -0.07 -4.54
CA SER A 17 -3.62 0.58 -4.87
C SER A 17 -4.26 -0.05 -6.10
N ILE A 18 -3.48 -0.28 -7.16
CA ILE A 18 -3.99 -0.91 -8.38
C ILE A 18 -4.47 -2.33 -8.08
N LYS A 19 -3.73 -3.09 -7.27
CA LYS A 19 -4.12 -4.45 -6.89
C LYS A 19 -5.44 -4.44 -6.11
N ALA A 20 -5.57 -3.61 -5.10
CA ALA A 20 -6.80 -3.48 -4.32
C ALA A 20 -7.97 -3.01 -5.19
N GLN A 21 -7.72 -2.10 -6.13
CA GLN A 21 -8.74 -1.63 -7.07
C GLN A 21 -9.18 -2.74 -8.03
N ASN A 22 -8.23 -3.53 -8.54
CA ASN A 22 -8.54 -4.70 -9.36
C ASN A 22 -9.45 -5.66 -8.59
N PHE A 23 -9.14 -5.93 -7.33
CA PHE A 23 -9.93 -6.82 -6.50
C PHE A 23 -11.31 -6.23 -6.16
N HIS A 24 -11.37 -4.92 -5.94
CA HIS A 24 -12.62 -4.19 -5.76
C HIS A 24 -13.57 -4.39 -6.95
N TRP A 25 -13.05 -4.33 -8.16
CA TRP A 25 -13.83 -4.51 -9.37
C TRP A 25 -14.24 -5.97 -9.62
N ASN A 26 -13.32 -6.89 -9.38
CA ASN A 26 -13.43 -8.25 -9.89
C ASN A 26 -13.79 -9.32 -8.85
N VAL A 27 -13.94 -8.96 -7.58
CA VAL A 27 -14.35 -9.92 -6.55
C VAL A 27 -15.75 -10.45 -6.84
N GLU A 28 -15.96 -11.74 -6.56
CA GLU A 28 -17.23 -12.40 -6.78
C GLU A 28 -17.55 -13.33 -5.62
N GLY A 29 -18.80 -13.76 -5.57
CA GLY A 29 -19.24 -14.82 -4.67
C GLY A 29 -19.99 -14.32 -3.46
N GLN A 30 -20.09 -15.17 -2.46
CA GLN A 30 -20.76 -14.88 -1.21
C GLN A 30 -20.02 -13.73 -0.50
N ASN A 31 -20.76 -12.81 0.09
CA ASN A 31 -20.22 -11.62 0.73
C ASN A 31 -19.60 -10.61 -0.25
N PHE A 32 -20.01 -10.67 -1.52
CA PHE A 32 -19.53 -9.72 -2.52
C PHE A 32 -19.63 -8.26 -2.07
N PRO A 33 -20.77 -7.76 -1.58
CA PRO A 33 -20.87 -6.34 -1.21
C PRO A 33 -19.84 -5.94 -0.15
N GLN A 34 -19.60 -6.77 0.83
CA GLN A 34 -18.64 -6.50 1.91
C GLN A 34 -17.21 -6.44 1.37
N TYR A 35 -16.81 -7.39 0.53
CA TYR A 35 -15.47 -7.39 -0.07
C TYR A 35 -15.30 -6.23 -1.03
N HIS A 36 -16.29 -5.99 -1.90
CA HIS A 36 -16.26 -4.88 -2.85
C HIS A 36 -16.03 -3.55 -2.14
N ASP A 37 -16.82 -3.29 -1.11
CA ASP A 37 -16.72 -2.05 -0.34
C ASP A 37 -15.38 -1.96 0.40
N PHE A 38 -14.96 -3.05 1.03
CA PHE A 38 -13.71 -3.08 1.77
C PHE A 38 -12.51 -2.80 0.88
N PHE A 39 -12.42 -3.48 -0.27
CA PHE A 39 -11.32 -3.26 -1.22
C PHE A 39 -11.36 -1.84 -1.79
N GLY A 40 -12.56 -1.29 -1.99
CA GLY A 40 -12.74 0.09 -2.44
C GLY A 40 -12.19 1.10 -1.44
N GLU A 41 -12.52 0.94 -0.17
CA GLU A 41 -12.01 1.79 0.91
C GLU A 41 -10.50 1.65 1.04
N LEU A 42 -9.98 0.43 0.91
CA LEU A 42 -8.56 0.15 1.04
C LEU A 42 -7.74 0.86 -0.03
N TYR A 43 -8.12 0.72 -1.32
CA TYR A 43 -7.34 1.37 -2.37
C TYR A 43 -7.47 2.89 -2.32
N SER A 44 -8.65 3.39 -1.96
CA SER A 44 -8.86 4.84 -1.86
C SER A 44 -8.01 5.44 -0.74
N GLU A 45 -7.98 4.79 0.42
CA GLU A 45 -7.18 5.28 1.53
C GLU A 45 -5.70 5.33 1.17
N VAL A 46 -5.18 4.27 0.56
CA VAL A 46 -3.76 4.22 0.18
C VAL A 46 -3.45 5.23 -0.92
N TYR A 47 -4.27 5.30 -1.96
CA TYR A 47 -4.06 6.21 -3.08
C TYR A 47 -4.16 7.67 -2.64
N ASP A 48 -5.25 8.03 -1.98
CA ASP A 48 -5.54 9.43 -1.65
C ASP A 48 -4.57 10.02 -0.63
N ASN A 49 -4.09 9.19 0.30
CA ASN A 49 -3.26 9.66 1.41
C ASN A 49 -1.76 9.44 1.22
N THR A 50 -1.35 8.79 0.12
CA THR A 50 0.07 8.46 -0.08
C THR A 50 0.64 9.04 -1.36
N ILE A 51 -0.06 8.90 -2.47
CA ILE A 51 0.56 9.08 -3.80
C ILE A 51 1.09 10.49 -4.00
N ASP A 52 0.24 11.49 -3.98
CA ASP A 52 0.68 12.89 -4.21
C ASP A 52 1.63 13.37 -3.12
N ARG A 53 1.34 13.07 -1.86
CA ARG A 53 2.20 13.50 -0.77
C ARG A 53 3.62 12.95 -0.91
N CYS A 54 3.74 11.66 -1.19
CA CYS A 54 5.03 11.02 -1.37
C CYS A 54 5.77 11.59 -2.59
N ALA A 55 5.06 11.72 -3.70
CA ALA A 55 5.61 12.26 -4.94
C ALA A 55 6.15 13.68 -4.74
N GLU A 56 5.42 14.51 -4.02
CA GLU A 56 5.81 15.90 -3.78
C GLU A 56 6.93 16.04 -2.77
N PHE A 57 7.01 15.16 -1.78
CA PHE A 57 8.18 15.09 -0.90
C PHE A 57 9.46 14.77 -1.67
N ILE A 58 9.39 13.86 -2.64
CA ILE A 58 10.55 13.54 -3.49
C ILE A 58 10.99 14.79 -4.24
N ARG A 59 10.03 15.55 -4.80
CA ARG A 59 10.34 16.80 -5.49
C ARG A 59 10.91 17.86 -4.54
N ALA A 60 10.40 17.93 -3.33
CA ALA A 60 10.91 18.85 -2.33
C ALA A 60 12.34 18.54 -1.91
N LEU A 61 12.76 17.28 -2.04
CA LEU A 61 14.15 16.85 -1.82
C LEU A 61 15.04 17.07 -3.04
N ASP A 62 14.55 17.79 -4.04
CA ASP A 62 15.27 18.12 -5.28
C ASP A 62 15.64 16.86 -6.11
N SER A 63 14.73 15.89 -6.14
CA SER A 63 14.87 14.67 -6.94
C SER A 63 13.65 14.53 -7.84
N TYR A 64 13.80 13.91 -9.00
CA TYR A 64 12.66 13.67 -9.87
C TYR A 64 11.83 12.49 -9.35
N THR A 65 10.52 12.65 -9.41
CA THR A 65 9.57 11.62 -8.99
C THR A 65 9.29 10.69 -10.16
N PRO A 66 9.36 9.36 -9.97
CA PRO A 66 8.94 8.42 -11.02
C PRO A 66 7.43 8.58 -11.29
N GLY A 67 7.05 8.53 -12.56
CA GLY A 67 5.66 8.78 -12.95
C GLY A 67 5.19 7.92 -14.11
N SER A 68 5.71 6.71 -14.25
CA SER A 68 5.24 5.77 -15.28
C SER A 68 4.94 4.41 -14.68
N MET A 69 4.01 3.70 -15.30
CA MET A 69 3.61 2.37 -14.81
C MET A 69 4.78 1.40 -14.82
N ALA A 70 5.61 1.44 -15.87
CA ALA A 70 6.80 0.59 -15.96
C ALA A 70 7.76 0.84 -14.80
N ARG A 71 7.99 2.11 -14.46
CA ARG A 71 8.86 2.48 -13.34
C ARG A 71 8.29 2.03 -11.99
N PHE A 72 6.98 2.16 -11.81
CA PHE A 72 6.35 1.70 -10.57
C PHE A 72 6.48 0.19 -10.40
N ALA A 73 6.24 -0.58 -11.45
CA ALA A 73 6.40 -2.04 -11.40
C ALA A 73 7.84 -2.43 -11.06
N GLU A 74 8.80 -1.73 -11.64
CA GLU A 74 10.23 -1.99 -11.44
C GLU A 74 10.69 -1.68 -10.00
N LEU A 75 10.23 -0.56 -9.43
CA LEU A 75 10.65 -0.10 -8.11
C LEU A 75 9.91 -0.76 -6.95
N SER A 76 8.70 -1.23 -7.19
CA SER A 76 7.83 -1.79 -6.14
C SER A 76 8.44 -3.03 -5.49
N VAL A 77 8.28 -3.17 -4.17
CA VAL A 77 8.69 -4.39 -3.45
C VAL A 77 7.59 -5.45 -3.46
N ILE A 78 6.43 -5.15 -4.02
CA ILE A 78 5.34 -6.11 -4.22
C ILE A 78 5.08 -6.26 -5.71
N GLU A 79 4.60 -7.43 -6.11
CA GLU A 79 4.34 -7.74 -7.50
C GLU A 79 2.91 -7.39 -7.90
N GLU A 80 2.72 -7.11 -9.18
CA GLU A 80 1.38 -6.94 -9.76
C GLU A 80 0.64 -8.28 -9.77
N GLN A 81 -0.69 -8.22 -9.75
CA GLN A 81 -1.53 -9.40 -9.93
C GLN A 81 -2.31 -9.25 -11.22
N THR A 82 -2.03 -10.12 -12.18
CA THR A 82 -2.67 -10.11 -13.49
C THR A 82 -3.85 -11.09 -13.59
N LYS A 83 -4.03 -11.92 -12.56
CA LYS A 83 -5.12 -12.90 -12.51
C LYS A 83 -6.18 -12.45 -11.53
N ILE A 84 -7.30 -13.15 -11.53
CA ILE A 84 -8.42 -12.87 -10.62
C ILE A 84 -8.53 -14.04 -9.65
N PRO A 85 -7.85 -13.97 -8.47
CA PRO A 85 -8.00 -15.01 -7.46
C PRO A 85 -9.40 -14.97 -6.85
N ARG A 86 -9.80 -16.04 -6.20
CA ARG A 86 -11.04 -16.02 -5.42
C ARG A 86 -10.89 -15.08 -4.21
N ALA A 87 -12.02 -14.63 -3.67
CA ALA A 87 -12.07 -13.60 -2.64
C ALA A 87 -11.12 -13.83 -1.47
N GLU A 88 -11.09 -15.03 -0.91
CA GLU A 88 -10.22 -15.35 0.23
C GLU A 88 -8.74 -15.19 -0.10
N LEU A 89 -8.36 -15.58 -1.33
CA LEU A 89 -6.97 -15.44 -1.78
C LEU A 89 -6.62 -13.97 -2.08
N MET A 90 -7.60 -13.17 -2.50
CA MET A 90 -7.41 -11.72 -2.64
C MET A 90 -7.05 -11.10 -1.29
N VAL A 91 -7.79 -11.44 -0.24
CA VAL A 91 -7.53 -10.95 1.11
C VAL A 91 -6.16 -11.40 1.60
N ALA A 92 -5.83 -12.69 1.40
CA ALA A 92 -4.52 -13.24 1.81
C ALA A 92 -3.36 -12.53 1.11
N GLU A 93 -3.50 -12.27 -0.18
CA GLU A 93 -2.47 -11.58 -0.96
C GLU A 93 -2.29 -10.14 -0.48
N LEU A 94 -3.38 -9.41 -0.27
CA LEU A 94 -3.32 -8.05 0.26
C LEU A 94 -2.73 -8.01 1.67
N PHE A 95 -3.04 -8.99 2.50
CA PHE A 95 -2.46 -9.08 3.83
C PHE A 95 -0.94 -9.24 3.77
N GLU A 96 -0.47 -10.15 2.94
CA GLU A 96 0.97 -10.37 2.75
C GLU A 96 1.65 -9.12 2.20
N ASN A 97 1.04 -8.48 1.20
CA ASN A 97 1.59 -7.24 0.62
C ASN A 97 1.58 -6.09 1.63
N ASN A 98 0.56 -6.01 2.47
CA ASN A 98 0.48 -5.00 3.52
C ASN A 98 1.59 -5.18 4.56
N THR A 99 1.94 -6.43 4.88
CA THR A 99 3.06 -6.73 5.77
C THR A 99 4.38 -6.23 5.18
N LYS A 100 4.59 -6.45 3.89
CA LYS A 100 5.79 -5.92 3.19
C LYS A 100 5.80 -4.39 3.18
N MET A 101 4.64 -3.77 3.03
CA MET A 101 4.52 -2.31 3.09
C MET A 101 4.94 -1.78 4.45
N ILE A 102 4.49 -2.42 5.53
CA ILE A 102 4.85 -2.02 6.89
C ILE A 102 6.36 -2.18 7.12
N GLU A 103 6.94 -3.27 6.64
CA GLU A 103 8.39 -3.47 6.73
C GLU A 103 9.14 -2.36 6.00
N LEU A 104 8.71 -2.00 4.80
CA LEU A 104 9.30 -0.90 4.03
C LEU A 104 9.20 0.43 4.78
N LEU A 105 8.04 0.75 5.30
CA LEU A 105 7.82 1.98 6.07
C LEU A 105 8.72 2.04 7.31
N ASN A 106 8.88 0.92 8.00
CA ASN A 106 9.75 0.84 9.19
C ASN A 106 11.23 1.00 8.83
N GLU A 107 11.63 0.60 7.64
CA GLU A 107 13.00 0.84 7.15
C GLU A 107 13.23 2.31 6.80
N ILE A 108 12.22 2.99 6.26
CA ILE A 108 12.32 4.40 5.86
C ILE A 108 12.25 5.34 7.07
N PHE A 109 11.47 4.99 8.07
CA PHE A 109 11.21 5.90 9.20
C PHE A 109 12.47 6.43 9.86
N PRO A 110 13.47 5.61 10.24
CA PRO A 110 14.67 6.15 10.90
C PRO A 110 15.46 7.10 10.00
N ILE A 111 15.48 6.87 8.69
CA ILE A 111 16.14 7.76 7.75
C ILE A 111 15.43 9.11 7.71
N ALA A 112 14.11 9.10 7.59
CA ALA A 112 13.29 10.31 7.56
C ALA A 112 13.38 11.06 8.90
N ASN A 113 13.32 10.33 10.00
CA ASN A 113 13.36 10.93 11.34
C ASN A 113 14.64 11.69 11.61
N GLU A 114 15.74 11.26 11.02
CA GLU A 114 17.04 11.93 11.13
C GLU A 114 17.12 13.17 10.24
N GLN A 115 16.49 13.16 9.07
CA GLN A 115 16.73 14.16 8.04
C GLN A 115 15.61 15.18 7.86
N ASN A 116 14.35 14.80 8.10
CA ASN A 116 13.20 15.64 7.77
C ASN A 116 11.97 15.25 8.59
N GLN A 117 11.64 16.08 9.58
CA GLN A 117 10.55 15.79 10.51
C GLN A 117 9.19 15.69 9.81
N GLY A 118 8.94 16.52 8.80
CA GLY A 118 7.68 16.48 8.06
C GLY A 118 7.49 15.14 7.33
N ILE A 119 8.56 14.64 6.71
CA ILE A 119 8.54 13.35 6.05
C ILE A 119 8.41 12.22 7.09
N ALA A 120 9.11 12.32 8.22
CA ALA A 120 8.99 11.35 9.30
C ALA A 120 7.54 11.25 9.80
N ASN A 121 6.86 12.37 9.96
CA ASN A 121 5.46 12.38 10.36
C ASN A 121 4.58 11.70 9.33
N PHE A 122 4.82 11.94 8.05
CA PHE A 122 4.11 11.26 6.97
C PHE A 122 4.31 9.74 7.04
N ILE A 123 5.55 9.29 7.20
CA ILE A 123 5.85 7.85 7.31
C ILE A 123 5.15 7.26 8.53
N ALA A 124 5.18 7.94 9.68
CA ALA A 124 4.51 7.48 10.90
C ALA A 124 3.00 7.34 10.69
N GLU A 125 2.37 8.30 10.02
CA GLU A 125 0.94 8.21 9.68
C GLU A 125 0.65 7.00 8.78
N ARG A 126 1.54 6.71 7.82
CA ARG A 126 1.36 5.57 6.93
C ARG A 126 1.56 4.24 7.66
N ILE A 127 2.49 4.16 8.60
CA ILE A 127 2.67 2.99 9.46
C ILE A 127 1.37 2.69 10.22
N ASP A 128 0.78 3.74 10.80
CA ASP A 128 -0.47 3.61 11.55
C ASP A 128 -1.62 3.14 10.66
N ALA A 129 -1.78 3.76 9.49
CA ALA A 129 -2.83 3.39 8.54
C ALA A 129 -2.70 1.93 8.06
N HIS A 130 -1.49 1.52 7.69
CA HIS A 130 -1.25 0.14 7.26
C HIS A 130 -1.36 -0.86 8.41
N GLY A 131 -1.08 -0.43 9.64
CA GLY A 131 -1.34 -1.23 10.83
C GLY A 131 -2.84 -1.55 10.96
N LYS A 132 -3.68 -0.55 10.73
CA LYS A 132 -5.13 -0.74 10.73
C LYS A 132 -5.58 -1.64 9.59
N HIS A 133 -5.06 -1.43 8.39
CA HIS A 133 -5.36 -2.29 7.24
C HIS A 133 -4.98 -3.74 7.53
N GLY A 134 -3.82 -3.96 8.12
CA GLY A 134 -3.35 -5.30 8.49
C GLY A 134 -4.27 -5.97 9.51
N TRP A 135 -4.72 -5.21 10.50
CA TRP A 135 -5.67 -5.73 11.48
C TRP A 135 -6.97 -6.19 10.82
N MET A 136 -7.52 -5.38 9.93
CA MET A 136 -8.78 -5.70 9.25
C MET A 136 -8.62 -6.92 8.33
N LEU A 137 -7.55 -6.96 7.53
CA LEU A 137 -7.25 -8.09 6.64
C LEU A 137 -7.07 -9.39 7.42
N ARG A 138 -6.30 -9.34 8.51
CA ARG A 138 -6.07 -10.50 9.37
C ARG A 138 -7.39 -10.99 9.99
N SER A 139 -8.25 -10.06 10.39
CA SER A 139 -9.55 -10.40 11.00
C SER A 139 -10.45 -11.14 10.03
N ILE A 140 -10.44 -10.75 8.74
CA ILE A 140 -11.19 -11.45 7.71
C ILE A 140 -10.66 -12.88 7.52
N LEU A 141 -9.34 -13.05 7.61
CA LEU A 141 -8.69 -14.35 7.40
C LEU A 141 -8.85 -15.33 8.56
N LYS A 142 -9.30 -14.86 9.72
CA LYS A 142 -9.46 -15.72 10.88
C LYS A 142 -10.63 -16.68 10.70
N LYS A 143 -10.40 -17.93 11.11
CA LYS A 143 -11.47 -18.93 11.11
C LYS A 143 -12.48 -18.61 12.21
N ASN A 144 -13.73 -18.98 11.99
CA ASN A 144 -14.78 -18.80 12.99
C ASN A 144 -14.40 -19.55 14.28
N ARG A 145 -14.69 -18.92 15.40
CA ARG A 145 -14.58 -19.56 16.70
C ARG A 145 -15.89 -20.28 17.01
N GLU A 146 -15.76 -21.39 17.70
CA GLU A 146 -16.91 -22.12 18.24
C GLU A 146 -17.17 -21.73 19.68
#